data_b0d65dc825541b9a29181d28d3138a54
#
_entry.id   b0d65dc825541b9a29181d28d3138a54
#
_cell.length_a   1.000
_cell.length_b   1.000
_cell.length_c   1.000
_cell.angle_alpha   90.00
_cell.angle_beta   90.00
_cell.angle_gamma   90.00
#
_symmetry.space_group_name_H-M   'P 1'
#
loop_
_entity.id
_entity.type
_entity.pdbx_description
1 polymer ?
#
loop_
_entity_poly.entity_id
_entity_poly.type
_entity_poly.pdbx_seq_one_letter_code
_entity_poly.pdbx_strand_id
1 'polypeptide(L)'
;MKRSSHRILTTHVGSLPRPADLMALYRDQAPAETLQPRLASAVGEVVRQQADAGVDIVNDGEYGKPMTDEVDYGAWTTYVYSRLSGFELRELPKDFNFLNTVMGGSKDRRDFAEYYASPEAYAGPISRPRKFPLNVGPIRYTGNDLIQRDIRNLKAALAGKNVEDAFMTAVVTGVTVIPGEHYTSTEEQAAAVAEAMREEYKAIIDAGINLQLDDPIIVNIYEWRFSISGDMAGFRKWAAAHVELVNHALEGIPQDKVRYHLCWGSWKGPHSSDLPLGDVVDLMLKVKASQFSVEAANPQHEHEWKVWKDAKLPDGKAVIPGVVTHKTNVVEHPETIADRILRYAEAVGRENVIASTDCGMGGRIHPSIAWAKLRALADGAALASNRLWGRKTHSA
;
A
#
# COMPACT_ATOMS: atom_id res chain seq x y z
N MET A 1 -14.63 4.79 -10.11
CA MET A 1 -14.67 4.21 -8.74
C MET A 1 -15.85 4.76 -7.94
N LYS A 2 -16.34 3.99 -6.97
CA LYS A 2 -17.43 4.40 -6.07
C LYS A 2 -17.00 5.51 -5.11
N ARG A 3 -17.97 6.30 -4.64
CA ARG A 3 -17.81 7.41 -3.68
C ARG A 3 -18.89 7.31 -2.60
N SER A 4 -18.66 7.94 -1.48
CA SER A 4 -19.57 7.99 -0.32
C SER A 4 -20.76 8.92 -0.58
N SER A 5 -21.74 8.52 -1.39
CA SER A 5 -22.85 9.40 -1.80
C SER A 5 -23.99 9.52 -0.77
N HIS A 6 -24.20 8.49 0.05
CA HIS A 6 -25.29 8.43 1.02
C HIS A 6 -24.90 7.76 2.35
N ARG A 7 -23.70 7.28 2.44
CA ARG A 7 -23.00 6.79 3.63
C ARG A 7 -21.50 6.80 3.40
N ILE A 8 -20.70 6.76 4.44
CA ILE A 8 -19.27 6.51 4.35
C ILE A 8 -19.04 5.09 3.87
N LEU A 9 -18.35 4.92 2.75
CA LEU A 9 -17.87 3.63 2.29
C LEU A 9 -16.60 3.21 3.05
N THR A 10 -16.40 1.90 3.17
CA THR A 10 -15.24 1.30 3.84
C THR A 10 -14.37 0.53 2.87
N THR A 11 -13.07 0.57 3.10
CA THR A 11 -12.06 -0.17 2.35
C THR A 11 -10.86 -0.48 3.26
N HIS A 12 -9.80 -1.00 2.69
CA HIS A 12 -8.48 -1.16 3.32
C HIS A 12 -7.37 -0.96 2.28
N VAL A 13 -6.10 -1.02 2.69
CA VAL A 13 -4.98 -0.70 1.79
C VAL A 13 -4.55 -1.88 0.92
N GLY A 14 -4.84 -3.13 1.27
CA GLY A 14 -4.54 -4.25 0.39
C GLY A 14 -4.23 -5.54 1.12
N SER A 15 -3.02 -5.68 1.66
CA SER A 15 -2.56 -6.92 2.28
C SER A 15 -3.37 -7.32 3.49
N LEU A 16 -3.87 -8.55 3.50
CA LEU A 16 -4.62 -9.17 4.61
C LEU A 16 -3.91 -10.43 5.10
N PRO A 17 -4.20 -10.88 6.35
CA PRO A 17 -3.59 -12.09 6.89
C PRO A 17 -3.85 -13.30 6.03
N ARG A 18 -2.78 -13.95 5.58
CA ARG A 18 -2.84 -15.16 4.75
C ARG A 18 -3.06 -16.40 5.59
N PRO A 19 -3.80 -17.41 5.08
CA PRO A 19 -3.86 -18.74 5.71
C PRO A 19 -2.47 -19.38 5.84
N ALA A 20 -2.20 -20.01 6.99
CA ALA A 20 -0.89 -20.61 7.28
C ALA A 20 -0.50 -21.72 6.30
N ASP A 21 -1.49 -22.49 5.84
CA ASP A 21 -1.30 -23.54 4.84
C ASP A 21 -0.92 -23.00 3.48
N LEU A 22 -1.51 -21.86 3.04
CA LEU A 22 -1.11 -21.18 1.82
C LEU A 22 0.33 -20.64 1.92
N MET A 23 0.71 -20.09 3.08
CA MET A 23 2.08 -19.64 3.32
C MET A 23 3.09 -20.80 3.30
N ALA A 24 2.71 -21.97 3.84
CA ALA A 24 3.52 -23.18 3.76
C ALA A 24 3.75 -23.60 2.31
N LEU A 25 2.71 -23.60 1.48
CA LEU A 25 2.84 -23.94 0.05
C LEU A 25 3.79 -22.99 -0.70
N TYR A 26 3.76 -21.69 -0.40
CA TYR A 26 4.72 -20.74 -0.98
C TYR A 26 6.15 -21.00 -0.50
N ARG A 27 6.35 -21.22 0.82
CA ARG A 27 7.67 -21.49 1.41
C ARG A 27 8.28 -22.77 0.85
N ASP A 28 7.47 -23.80 0.71
CA ASP A 28 7.89 -25.12 0.24
C ASP A 28 7.99 -25.19 -1.29
N GLN A 29 7.75 -24.06 -1.98
CA GLN A 29 7.73 -23.97 -3.46
C GLN A 29 6.87 -25.07 -4.09
N ALA A 30 5.69 -25.29 -3.53
CA ALA A 30 4.77 -26.33 -3.96
C ALA A 30 4.47 -26.24 -5.46
N PRO A 31 4.28 -27.38 -6.15
CA PRO A 31 3.94 -27.38 -7.58
C PRO A 31 2.63 -26.64 -7.86
N ALA A 32 2.50 -26.11 -9.07
CA ALA A 32 1.36 -25.29 -9.45
C ALA A 32 0.01 -26.01 -9.29
N GLU A 33 -0.02 -27.32 -9.51
CA GLU A 33 -1.21 -28.17 -9.35
C GLU A 33 -1.75 -28.18 -7.91
N THR A 34 -0.88 -27.98 -6.92
CA THR A 34 -1.24 -27.89 -5.50
C THR A 34 -1.53 -26.45 -5.08
N LEU A 35 -0.66 -25.53 -5.49
CA LEU A 35 -0.72 -24.13 -5.10
C LEU A 35 -1.95 -23.42 -5.68
N GLN A 36 -2.23 -23.59 -6.98
CA GLN A 36 -3.26 -22.81 -7.68
C GLN A 36 -4.67 -23.01 -7.13
N PRO A 37 -5.17 -24.27 -6.89
CA PRO A 37 -6.48 -24.48 -6.31
C PRO A 37 -6.61 -23.90 -4.91
N ARG A 38 -5.54 -24.01 -4.08
CA ARG A 38 -5.55 -23.45 -2.72
C ARG A 38 -5.56 -21.94 -2.72
N LEU A 39 -4.78 -21.31 -3.61
CA LEU A 39 -4.78 -19.86 -3.79
C LEU A 39 -6.16 -19.35 -4.20
N ALA A 40 -6.80 -19.97 -5.18
CA ALA A 40 -8.14 -19.60 -5.65
C ALA A 40 -9.17 -19.69 -4.52
N SER A 41 -9.15 -20.79 -3.73
CA SER A 41 -10.00 -20.96 -2.54
C SER A 41 -9.75 -19.87 -1.51
N ALA A 42 -8.48 -19.58 -1.20
CA ALA A 42 -8.10 -18.56 -0.23
C ALA A 42 -8.57 -17.16 -0.64
N VAL A 43 -8.48 -16.82 -1.93
CA VAL A 43 -9.01 -15.54 -2.46
C VAL A 43 -10.53 -15.49 -2.30
N GLY A 44 -11.26 -16.59 -2.56
CA GLY A 44 -12.69 -16.68 -2.29
C GLY A 44 -13.05 -16.50 -0.82
N GLU A 45 -12.24 -17.10 0.07
CA GLU A 45 -12.40 -16.99 1.52
C GLU A 45 -12.18 -15.55 2.00
N VAL A 46 -11.09 -14.88 1.57
CA VAL A 46 -10.77 -13.53 2.04
C VAL A 46 -11.74 -12.48 1.52
N VAL A 47 -12.24 -12.60 0.30
CA VAL A 47 -13.28 -11.69 -0.23
C VAL A 47 -14.57 -11.83 0.57
N ARG A 48 -14.97 -13.06 0.89
CA ARG A 48 -16.14 -13.29 1.76
C ARG A 48 -15.93 -12.68 3.14
N GLN A 49 -14.78 -12.92 3.78
CA GLN A 49 -14.47 -12.39 5.10
C GLN A 49 -14.48 -10.87 5.14
N GLN A 50 -14.02 -10.20 4.08
CA GLN A 50 -14.09 -8.74 3.95
C GLN A 50 -15.55 -8.27 3.90
N ALA A 51 -16.39 -8.89 3.08
CA ALA A 51 -17.81 -8.58 2.98
C ALA A 51 -18.53 -8.81 4.32
N ASP A 52 -18.25 -9.94 4.99
CA ASP A 52 -18.82 -10.30 6.30
C ASP A 52 -18.36 -9.33 7.41
N ALA A 53 -17.18 -8.72 7.28
CA ALA A 53 -16.68 -7.68 8.18
C ALA A 53 -17.24 -6.28 7.89
N GLY A 54 -18.08 -6.12 6.85
CA GLY A 54 -18.67 -4.84 6.47
C GLY A 54 -17.75 -3.94 5.63
N VAL A 55 -16.77 -4.53 4.93
CA VAL A 55 -15.93 -3.81 3.97
C VAL A 55 -16.64 -3.71 2.63
N ASP A 56 -16.80 -2.49 2.11
CA ASP A 56 -17.54 -2.18 0.89
C ASP A 56 -16.72 -2.35 -0.39
N ILE A 57 -15.46 -1.94 -0.33
CA ILE A 57 -14.54 -1.98 -1.48
C ILE A 57 -13.42 -2.95 -1.13
N VAL A 58 -13.46 -4.12 -1.73
CA VAL A 58 -12.67 -5.30 -1.38
C VAL A 58 -11.52 -5.55 -2.36
N ASN A 59 -10.58 -6.43 -1.98
CA ASN A 59 -9.54 -6.94 -2.86
C ASN A 59 -9.24 -8.44 -2.61
N ASP A 60 -8.23 -8.98 -3.31
CA ASP A 60 -7.77 -10.37 -3.19
C ASP A 60 -6.89 -10.66 -1.96
N GLY A 61 -6.73 -9.70 -1.04
CA GLY A 61 -5.84 -9.79 0.12
C GLY A 61 -4.37 -9.81 -0.24
N GLU A 62 -4.02 -9.61 -1.50
CA GLU A 62 -2.67 -9.77 -2.08
C GLU A 62 -2.13 -11.21 -1.97
N TYR A 63 -3.03 -12.19 -1.95
CA TYR A 63 -2.64 -13.58 -1.73
C TYR A 63 -1.86 -14.18 -2.90
N GLY A 64 -2.01 -13.65 -4.11
CA GLY A 64 -1.25 -14.03 -5.29
C GLY A 64 0.22 -13.54 -5.30
N LYS A 65 0.58 -12.65 -4.39
CA LYS A 65 1.96 -12.15 -4.24
C LYS A 65 2.72 -13.08 -3.30
N PRO A 66 3.87 -13.64 -3.69
CA PRO A 66 4.61 -14.56 -2.85
C PRO A 66 4.98 -13.92 -1.52
N MET A 67 4.75 -14.66 -0.43
CA MET A 67 5.23 -14.35 0.89
C MET A 67 5.82 -15.65 1.45
N THR A 68 7.10 -15.64 1.83
CA THR A 68 7.78 -16.82 2.35
C THR A 68 7.84 -16.84 3.87
N ASP A 69 7.80 -15.66 4.50
CA ASP A 69 7.77 -15.48 5.95
C ASP A 69 6.52 -14.68 6.39
N GLU A 70 6.22 -14.68 7.71
CA GLU A 70 5.01 -14.02 8.24
C GLU A 70 4.96 -12.52 7.91
N VAL A 71 6.13 -11.93 7.77
CA VAL A 71 6.27 -10.54 7.39
C VAL A 71 7.42 -10.40 6.42
N ASP A 72 7.13 -10.63 5.18
CA ASP A 72 8.08 -10.49 4.10
C ASP A 72 7.91 -9.12 3.42
N TYR A 73 8.71 -8.12 3.84
CA TYR A 73 8.90 -6.93 3.01
C TYR A 73 9.58 -7.27 1.68
N GLY A 74 10.20 -8.44 1.61
CA GLY A 74 10.64 -9.03 0.37
C GLY A 74 9.48 -9.37 -0.58
N ALA A 75 8.23 -9.53 -0.10
CA ALA A 75 7.07 -9.75 -0.97
C ALA A 75 6.95 -8.64 -2.01
N TRP A 76 7.18 -7.39 -1.64
CA TRP A 76 7.23 -6.26 -2.58
C TRP A 76 8.34 -6.41 -3.60
N THR A 77 9.53 -6.74 -3.13
CA THR A 77 10.69 -6.98 -3.99
C THR A 77 10.47 -8.24 -4.83
N THR A 78 10.11 -9.36 -4.20
CA THR A 78 9.88 -10.64 -4.88
C THR A 78 8.74 -10.54 -5.90
N TYR A 79 7.64 -9.86 -5.56
CA TYR A 79 6.51 -9.62 -6.46
C TYR A 79 6.95 -8.91 -7.73
N VAL A 80 7.62 -7.76 -7.61
CA VAL A 80 8.04 -6.96 -8.76
C VAL A 80 9.04 -7.73 -9.62
N TYR A 81 10.08 -8.25 -9.02
CA TYR A 81 11.16 -8.92 -9.76
C TYR A 81 10.75 -10.28 -10.32
N SER A 82 9.75 -10.96 -9.77
CA SER A 82 9.19 -12.16 -10.38
C SER A 82 8.39 -11.89 -11.66
N ARG A 83 8.06 -10.63 -11.91
CA ARG A 83 7.26 -10.19 -13.07
C ARG A 83 8.05 -9.39 -14.10
N LEU A 84 9.33 -9.16 -13.86
CA LEU A 84 10.23 -8.42 -14.75
C LEU A 84 11.43 -9.25 -15.18
N SER A 85 11.83 -9.12 -16.44
CA SER A 85 13.11 -9.64 -16.94
C SER A 85 14.26 -8.68 -16.65
N GLY A 86 15.49 -9.13 -16.91
CA GLY A 86 16.69 -8.30 -16.80
C GLY A 86 17.29 -8.20 -15.42
N PHE A 87 16.84 -9.04 -14.46
CA PHE A 87 17.37 -9.08 -13.10
C PHE A 87 17.99 -10.44 -12.77
N GLU A 88 19.08 -10.41 -12.01
CA GLU A 88 19.72 -11.58 -11.38
C GLU A 88 19.74 -11.40 -9.88
N LEU A 89 19.44 -12.49 -9.15
CA LEU A 89 19.59 -12.51 -7.69
C LEU A 89 21.05 -12.74 -7.34
N ARG A 90 21.72 -11.73 -6.83
CA ARG A 90 23.10 -11.81 -6.34
C ARG A 90 23.16 -11.83 -4.82
N GLU A 91 24.07 -12.62 -4.27
CA GLU A 91 24.35 -12.57 -2.83
C GLU A 91 24.98 -11.23 -2.47
N LEU A 92 24.47 -10.63 -1.39
CA LEU A 92 25.08 -9.43 -0.84
C LEU A 92 26.40 -9.80 -0.16
N PRO A 93 27.47 -8.99 -0.28
CA PRO A 93 28.67 -9.17 0.50
C PRO A 93 28.34 -9.31 1.99
N LYS A 94 29.10 -10.15 2.72
CA LYS A 94 28.84 -10.42 4.15
C LYS A 94 28.88 -9.16 5.03
N ASP A 95 29.65 -8.19 4.61
CA ASP A 95 29.82 -6.86 5.21
C ASP A 95 28.88 -5.81 4.63
N PHE A 96 28.07 -6.17 3.62
CA PHE A 96 27.09 -5.25 3.04
C PHE A 96 25.98 -4.96 4.06
N ASN A 97 25.99 -3.74 4.54
CA ASN A 97 24.93 -3.24 5.39
C ASN A 97 23.94 -2.47 4.51
N PHE A 98 22.87 -3.15 4.06
CA PHE A 98 21.80 -2.53 3.26
C PHE A 98 21.29 -1.24 3.89
N LEU A 99 21.15 -1.25 5.21
CA LEU A 99 20.65 -0.10 5.95
C LEU A 99 21.62 1.08 5.91
N ASN A 100 22.92 0.83 6.00
CA ASN A 100 23.93 1.89 5.92
C ASN A 100 24.23 2.32 4.50
N THR A 101 24.12 1.41 3.53
CA THR A 101 24.48 1.69 2.13
C THR A 101 23.31 2.36 1.39
N VAL A 102 22.09 1.90 1.60
CA VAL A 102 20.89 2.39 0.92
C VAL A 102 20.12 3.39 1.78
N MET A 103 20.11 3.18 3.10
CA MET A 103 19.35 3.98 4.08
C MET A 103 20.25 4.82 4.99
N GLY A 104 21.54 5.00 4.65
CA GLY A 104 22.54 5.60 5.54
C GLY A 104 22.31 7.06 5.93
N GLY A 105 21.37 7.73 5.25
CA GLY A 105 20.96 9.10 5.57
C GLY A 105 19.72 9.19 6.50
N SER A 106 19.25 8.09 7.10
CA SER A 106 18.08 8.12 7.96
C SER A 106 18.34 8.84 9.29
N LYS A 107 17.61 9.91 9.51
CA LYS A 107 17.66 10.67 10.77
C LYS A 107 17.13 9.84 11.93
N ASP A 108 16.04 9.10 11.73
CA ASP A 108 15.44 8.24 12.73
C ASP A 108 16.45 7.19 13.23
N ARG A 109 17.20 6.55 12.33
CA ARG A 109 18.24 5.59 12.68
C ARG A 109 19.41 6.19 13.43
N ARG A 110 19.79 7.41 13.09
CA ARG A 110 20.83 8.15 13.79
C ARG A 110 20.38 8.53 15.20
N ASP A 111 19.19 9.08 15.33
CA ASP A 111 18.68 9.62 16.58
C ASP A 111 18.28 8.48 17.56
N PHE A 112 17.94 7.29 17.05
CA PHE A 112 17.59 6.10 17.84
C PHE A 112 18.52 4.91 17.57
N ALA A 113 19.82 5.16 17.43
CA ALA A 113 20.80 4.16 17.06
C ALA A 113 20.83 2.95 18.02
N GLU A 114 20.62 3.18 19.33
CA GLU A 114 20.53 2.12 20.33
C GLU A 114 19.33 1.19 20.09
N TYR A 115 18.15 1.74 19.80
CA TYR A 115 16.98 0.96 19.44
C TYR A 115 17.25 0.11 18.18
N TYR A 116 17.78 0.71 17.12
CA TYR A 116 18.07 -0.01 15.87
C TYR A 116 19.19 -1.03 15.97
N ALA A 117 20.01 -0.99 17.03
CA ALA A 117 20.97 -2.03 17.37
C ALA A 117 20.35 -3.20 18.15
N SER A 118 19.17 -3.00 18.74
CA SER A 118 18.50 -4.01 19.56
C SER A 118 17.75 -5.06 18.73
N PRO A 119 17.48 -6.26 19.28
CA PRO A 119 16.60 -7.25 18.64
C PRO A 119 15.18 -6.76 18.42
N GLU A 120 14.70 -5.82 19.21
CA GLU A 120 13.33 -5.27 19.13
C GLU A 120 13.08 -4.57 17.79
N ALA A 121 14.08 -3.87 17.25
CA ALA A 121 13.98 -3.21 15.95
C ALA A 121 13.74 -4.21 14.80
N TYR A 122 14.14 -5.45 14.99
CA TYR A 122 14.03 -6.54 14.04
C TYR A 122 12.98 -7.60 14.44
N ALA A 123 12.28 -7.40 15.55
CA ALA A 123 11.15 -8.24 15.98
C ALA A 123 9.92 -8.07 15.06
N GLY A 124 10.14 -7.64 13.86
CA GLY A 124 9.19 -7.46 12.77
C GLY A 124 9.81 -7.98 11.48
N PRO A 125 9.10 -7.75 10.41
CA PRO A 125 9.23 -8.42 9.12
C PRO A 125 10.40 -8.01 8.25
N ILE A 126 11.39 -7.36 8.74
CA ILE A 126 12.58 -7.07 7.95
C ILE A 126 13.52 -8.25 8.09
N SER A 127 13.26 -9.33 7.33
CA SER A 127 14.32 -10.29 7.04
C SER A 127 15.42 -9.54 6.27
N ARG A 128 16.67 -9.67 6.70
CA ARG A 128 17.80 -9.14 5.92
C ARG A 128 17.83 -9.94 4.61
N PRO A 129 17.57 -9.33 3.45
CA PRO A 129 17.69 -10.09 2.21
C PRO A 129 19.13 -10.59 2.09
N ARG A 130 19.30 -11.89 1.93
CA ARG A 130 20.61 -12.47 1.64
C ARG A 130 21.01 -12.27 0.19
N LYS A 131 20.00 -12.12 -0.67
CA LYS A 131 20.16 -11.90 -2.11
C LYS A 131 19.41 -10.66 -2.50
N PHE A 132 19.95 -9.95 -3.46
CA PHE A 132 19.34 -8.74 -4.02
C PHE A 132 19.22 -8.85 -5.53
N PRO A 133 18.09 -8.43 -6.11
CA PRO A 133 17.94 -8.38 -7.56
C PRO A 133 18.74 -7.21 -8.12
N LEU A 134 19.79 -7.54 -8.89
CA LEU A 134 20.59 -6.58 -9.64
C LEU A 134 20.15 -6.56 -11.09
N ASN A 135 19.93 -5.38 -11.65
CA ASN A 135 19.64 -5.27 -13.08
C ASN A 135 20.90 -5.51 -13.90
N VAL A 136 20.85 -6.50 -14.80
CA VAL A 136 21.95 -6.93 -15.67
C VAL A 136 21.55 -6.98 -17.15
N GLY A 137 20.30 -6.66 -17.46
CA GLY A 137 19.79 -6.73 -18.84
C GLY A 137 18.56 -5.85 -19.03
N PRO A 138 17.98 -5.86 -20.26
CA PRO A 138 16.80 -5.07 -20.58
C PRO A 138 15.60 -5.47 -19.72
N ILE A 139 14.93 -4.49 -19.12
CA ILE A 139 13.71 -4.69 -18.33
C ILE A 139 12.52 -4.79 -19.26
N ARG A 140 11.74 -5.88 -19.12
CA ARG A 140 10.47 -6.11 -19.79
C ARG A 140 9.51 -6.79 -18.84
N TYR A 141 8.21 -6.57 -19.02
CA TYR A 141 7.20 -7.28 -18.26
C TYR A 141 7.08 -8.73 -18.72
N THR A 142 7.13 -9.66 -17.77
CA THR A 142 7.02 -11.09 -17.99
C THR A 142 5.94 -11.74 -17.13
N GLY A 143 5.19 -10.94 -16.38
CA GLY A 143 4.22 -11.39 -15.36
C GLY A 143 2.82 -11.68 -15.88
N ASN A 144 2.59 -11.79 -17.21
CA ASN A 144 1.26 -11.90 -17.79
C ASN A 144 0.44 -13.06 -17.20
N ASP A 145 1.01 -14.26 -17.07
CA ASP A 145 0.30 -15.42 -16.54
C ASP A 145 -0.08 -15.23 -15.06
N LEU A 146 0.80 -14.58 -14.30
CA LEU A 146 0.58 -14.30 -12.89
C LEU A 146 -0.54 -13.27 -12.68
N ILE A 147 -0.51 -12.17 -13.41
CA ILE A 147 -1.57 -11.15 -13.27
C ILE A 147 -2.93 -11.67 -13.76
N GLN A 148 -2.95 -12.42 -14.86
CA GLN A 148 -4.19 -13.03 -15.35
C GLN A 148 -4.75 -14.08 -14.39
N ARG A 149 -3.89 -14.86 -13.71
CA ARG A 149 -4.30 -15.76 -12.63
C ARG A 149 -4.97 -14.97 -11.49
N ASP A 150 -4.32 -13.91 -11.01
CA ASP A 150 -4.80 -13.10 -9.88
C ASP A 150 -6.14 -12.43 -10.23
N ILE A 151 -6.26 -11.88 -11.44
CA ILE A 151 -7.51 -11.33 -11.98
C ILE A 151 -8.63 -12.38 -12.01
N ARG A 152 -8.36 -13.58 -12.54
CA ARG A 152 -9.38 -14.65 -12.59
C ARG A 152 -9.85 -15.04 -11.18
N ASN A 153 -8.91 -15.17 -10.22
CA ASN A 153 -9.24 -15.53 -8.85
C ASN A 153 -10.12 -14.47 -8.19
N LEU A 154 -9.78 -13.18 -8.32
CA LEU A 154 -10.58 -12.10 -7.76
C LEU A 154 -11.96 -12.02 -8.41
N LYS A 155 -12.05 -12.09 -9.75
CA LYS A 155 -13.35 -12.06 -10.45
C LYS A 155 -14.25 -13.23 -10.06
N ALA A 156 -13.69 -14.43 -9.91
CA ALA A 156 -14.44 -15.60 -9.43
C ALA A 156 -14.92 -15.40 -7.98
N ALA A 157 -14.07 -14.82 -7.11
CA ALA A 157 -14.43 -14.54 -5.72
C ALA A 157 -15.52 -13.48 -5.56
N LEU A 158 -15.58 -12.50 -6.48
CA LEU A 158 -16.59 -11.43 -6.48
C LEU A 158 -17.95 -11.88 -6.99
N ALA A 159 -18.04 -13.00 -7.72
CA ALA A 159 -19.29 -13.46 -8.31
C ALA A 159 -20.36 -13.72 -7.23
N GLY A 160 -21.50 -13.03 -7.35
CA GLY A 160 -22.62 -13.13 -6.42
C GLY A 160 -22.39 -12.51 -5.04
N LYS A 161 -21.33 -11.70 -4.87
CA LYS A 161 -21.09 -10.97 -3.61
C LYS A 161 -21.72 -9.59 -3.65
N ASN A 162 -22.28 -9.20 -2.50
CA ASN A 162 -22.84 -7.85 -2.31
C ASN A 162 -21.73 -6.93 -1.78
N VAL A 163 -20.90 -6.43 -2.68
CA VAL A 163 -19.85 -5.44 -2.41
C VAL A 163 -20.01 -4.27 -3.37
N GLU A 164 -19.58 -3.07 -2.96
CA GLU A 164 -19.77 -1.86 -3.76
C GLU A 164 -18.80 -1.75 -4.92
N ASP A 165 -17.54 -2.18 -4.72
CA ASP A 165 -16.47 -2.09 -5.71
C ASP A 165 -15.32 -3.04 -5.35
N ALA A 166 -14.33 -3.19 -6.25
CA ALA A 166 -13.13 -3.96 -6.00
C ALA A 166 -11.88 -3.28 -6.60
N PHE A 167 -10.73 -3.59 -6.02
CA PHE A 167 -9.44 -3.11 -6.50
C PHE A 167 -8.37 -4.20 -6.45
N MET A 168 -7.31 -4.01 -7.23
CA MET A 168 -6.06 -4.74 -7.11
C MET A 168 -4.90 -3.77 -6.89
N THR A 169 -3.96 -4.17 -6.05
CA THR A 169 -2.76 -3.39 -5.75
C THR A 169 -1.65 -3.69 -6.75
N ALA A 170 -0.90 -2.67 -7.11
CA ALA A 170 0.38 -2.77 -7.79
C ALA A 170 1.34 -1.74 -7.19
N VAL A 171 2.64 -1.98 -7.35
CA VAL A 171 3.65 -1.05 -6.82
C VAL A 171 3.96 0.02 -7.87
N VAL A 172 4.33 1.21 -7.40
CA VAL A 172 4.86 2.25 -8.27
C VAL A 172 6.22 1.87 -8.88
N THR A 173 6.61 2.57 -9.89
CA THR A 173 7.76 2.28 -10.75
C THR A 173 9.12 2.55 -10.13
N GLY A 174 9.19 3.33 -9.05
CA GLY A 174 10.44 3.73 -8.40
C GLY A 174 11.08 2.72 -7.45
N VAL A 175 10.64 1.46 -7.44
CA VAL A 175 11.14 0.42 -6.50
C VAL A 175 12.57 -0.03 -6.79
N THR A 176 13.15 0.33 -7.92
CA THR A 176 14.53 -0.01 -8.29
C THR A 176 15.50 1.02 -7.72
N VAL A 177 15.67 1.01 -6.40
CA VAL A 177 16.54 1.96 -5.70
C VAL A 177 18.04 1.66 -5.81
N ILE A 178 18.41 0.49 -6.35
CA ILE A 178 19.80 0.07 -6.52
C ILE A 178 20.19 0.22 -8.00
N PRO A 179 21.28 0.94 -8.29
CA PRO A 179 21.83 1.02 -9.63
C PRO A 179 22.15 -0.36 -10.17
N GLY A 180 21.70 -0.64 -11.40
CA GLY A 180 22.04 -1.84 -12.13
C GLY A 180 23.35 -1.71 -12.92
N GLU A 181 23.67 -2.76 -13.67
CA GLU A 181 24.84 -2.80 -14.55
C GLU A 181 24.47 -2.54 -16.02
N HIS A 182 23.17 -2.58 -16.37
CA HIS A 182 22.73 -2.48 -17.76
C HIS A 182 22.42 -1.02 -18.19
N TYR A 183 21.71 -0.28 -17.35
CA TYR A 183 21.35 1.10 -17.68
C TYR A 183 22.42 2.09 -17.21
N THR A 184 22.52 3.24 -17.90
CA THR A 184 23.56 4.24 -17.63
C THR A 184 23.25 5.09 -16.38
N SER A 185 21.96 5.10 -15.96
CA SER A 185 21.52 5.83 -14.77
C SER A 185 20.36 5.14 -14.08
N THR A 186 20.10 5.49 -12.82
CA THR A 186 18.94 5.04 -12.07
C THR A 186 17.63 5.55 -12.64
N GLU A 187 17.63 6.72 -13.24
CA GLU A 187 16.49 7.34 -13.91
C GLU A 187 16.10 6.57 -15.16
N GLU A 188 17.07 6.17 -15.97
CA GLU A 188 16.83 5.33 -17.15
C GLU A 188 16.28 3.94 -16.76
N GLN A 189 16.86 3.32 -15.72
CA GLN A 189 16.36 2.07 -15.17
C GLN A 189 14.93 2.21 -14.65
N ALA A 190 14.61 3.27 -13.91
CA ALA A 190 13.28 3.54 -13.38
C ALA A 190 12.25 3.78 -14.50
N ALA A 191 12.65 4.45 -15.58
CA ALA A 191 11.80 4.63 -16.77
C ALA A 191 11.49 3.28 -17.44
N ALA A 192 12.47 2.39 -17.55
CA ALA A 192 12.26 1.05 -18.11
C ALA A 192 11.31 0.20 -17.24
N VAL A 193 11.40 0.31 -15.90
CA VAL A 193 10.43 -0.32 -14.99
C VAL A 193 9.04 0.27 -15.18
N ALA A 194 8.92 1.60 -15.36
CA ALA A 194 7.66 2.28 -15.60
C ALA A 194 6.95 1.74 -16.85
N GLU A 195 7.68 1.61 -17.94
CA GLU A 195 7.14 1.05 -19.18
C GLU A 195 6.71 -0.41 -19.01
N ALA A 196 7.52 -1.22 -18.34
CA ALA A 196 7.21 -2.62 -18.11
C ALA A 196 5.97 -2.79 -17.21
N MET A 197 5.89 -2.06 -16.09
CA MET A 197 4.77 -2.17 -15.14
C MET A 197 3.45 -1.63 -15.70
N ARG A 198 3.48 -0.75 -16.70
CA ARG A 198 2.28 -0.29 -17.40
C ARG A 198 1.45 -1.45 -17.97
N GLU A 199 2.09 -2.53 -18.40
CA GLU A 199 1.38 -3.72 -18.89
C GLU A 199 0.52 -4.35 -17.80
N GLU A 200 1.03 -4.45 -16.57
CA GLU A 200 0.27 -4.93 -15.43
C GLU A 200 -0.90 -4.01 -15.07
N TYR A 201 -0.64 -2.70 -15.04
CA TYR A 201 -1.67 -1.71 -14.73
C TYR A 201 -2.83 -1.78 -15.73
N LYS A 202 -2.51 -1.88 -17.03
CA LYS A 202 -3.50 -2.05 -18.10
C LYS A 202 -4.28 -3.35 -17.95
N ALA A 203 -3.63 -4.46 -17.65
CA ALA A 203 -4.29 -5.74 -17.47
C ALA A 203 -5.36 -5.70 -16.35
N ILE A 204 -5.06 -5.02 -15.24
CA ILE A 204 -6.01 -4.82 -14.13
C ILE A 204 -7.22 -3.99 -14.61
N ILE A 205 -6.96 -2.85 -15.27
CA ILE A 205 -8.00 -1.94 -15.75
C ILE A 205 -8.88 -2.59 -16.83
N ASP A 206 -8.28 -3.29 -17.79
CA ASP A 206 -8.98 -3.99 -18.88
C ASP A 206 -9.87 -5.12 -18.36
N ALA A 207 -9.52 -5.70 -17.21
CA ALA A 207 -10.37 -6.65 -16.50
C ALA A 207 -11.59 -6.03 -15.81
N GLY A 208 -11.72 -4.69 -15.80
CA GLY A 208 -12.78 -3.94 -15.14
C GLY A 208 -12.58 -3.76 -13.64
N ILE A 209 -11.35 -3.97 -13.14
CA ILE A 209 -10.97 -3.83 -11.73
C ILE A 209 -10.24 -2.49 -11.55
N ASN A 210 -10.46 -1.82 -10.41
CA ASN A 210 -9.74 -0.58 -10.10
C ASN A 210 -8.28 -0.88 -9.73
N LEU A 211 -7.38 -0.01 -10.15
CA LEU A 211 -5.95 -0.11 -9.83
C LEU A 211 -5.64 0.71 -8.57
N GLN A 212 -4.98 0.12 -7.59
CA GLN A 212 -4.28 0.86 -6.54
C GLN A 212 -2.77 0.85 -6.81
N LEU A 213 -2.17 2.04 -6.83
CA LEU A 213 -0.71 2.18 -6.83
C LEU A 213 -0.22 2.46 -5.41
N ASP A 214 0.64 1.59 -4.89
CA ASP A 214 1.26 1.78 -3.60
C ASP A 214 2.63 2.43 -3.75
N ASP A 215 2.80 3.59 -3.14
CA ASP A 215 4.04 4.37 -3.21
C ASP A 215 4.67 4.55 -1.83
N PRO A 216 5.60 3.69 -1.45
CA PRO A 216 6.48 3.93 -0.32
C PRO A 216 7.71 4.76 -0.69
N ILE A 217 7.96 4.99 -1.98
CA ILE A 217 9.25 5.48 -2.49
C ILE A 217 9.45 6.95 -2.15
N ILE A 218 8.44 7.79 -2.32
CA ILE A 218 8.53 9.22 -1.97
C ILE A 218 8.97 9.38 -0.51
N VAL A 219 8.31 8.70 0.40
CA VAL A 219 8.57 8.81 1.84
C VAL A 219 9.92 8.18 2.20
N ASN A 220 10.20 6.99 1.68
CA ASN A 220 11.46 6.31 1.98
C ASN A 220 12.68 7.09 1.46
N ILE A 221 12.62 7.68 0.27
CA ILE A 221 13.72 8.48 -0.26
C ILE A 221 13.91 9.76 0.55
N TYR A 222 12.83 10.41 1.01
CA TYR A 222 12.96 11.52 1.96
C TYR A 222 13.73 11.06 3.21
N GLU A 223 13.25 10.00 3.87
CA GLU A 223 13.85 9.48 5.10
C GLU A 223 15.31 9.08 4.89
N TRP A 224 15.64 8.40 3.80
CA TRP A 224 16.98 7.84 3.58
C TRP A 224 18.01 8.84 3.04
N ARG A 225 17.60 9.89 2.36
CA ARG A 225 18.52 10.81 1.66
C ARG A 225 18.45 12.26 2.10
N PHE A 226 17.29 12.68 2.60
CA PHE A 226 17.04 14.10 2.86
C PHE A 226 16.76 14.42 4.34
N SER A 227 16.35 13.45 5.15
CA SER A 227 15.94 13.70 6.53
C SER A 227 17.06 14.26 7.41
N ILE A 228 18.33 13.88 7.18
CA ILE A 228 19.48 14.41 7.91
C ILE A 228 19.87 15.81 7.42
N SER A 229 19.93 16.01 6.10
CA SER A 229 20.35 17.29 5.52
C SER A 229 19.30 18.38 5.66
N GLY A 230 18.02 17.99 5.71
CA GLY A 230 16.89 18.91 5.66
C GLY A 230 16.75 19.63 4.31
N ASP A 231 17.40 19.12 3.23
CA ASP A 231 17.31 19.71 1.89
C ASP A 231 15.92 19.44 1.27
N MET A 232 14.96 20.21 1.71
CA MET A 232 13.58 20.12 1.22
C MET A 232 13.49 20.53 -0.27
N ALA A 233 14.31 21.46 -0.73
CA ALA A 233 14.28 21.88 -2.13
C ALA A 233 14.77 20.76 -3.07
N GLY A 234 15.87 20.10 -2.71
CA GLY A 234 16.37 18.91 -3.43
C GLY A 234 15.37 17.76 -3.41
N PHE A 235 14.77 17.48 -2.24
CA PHE A 235 13.72 16.48 -2.11
C PHE A 235 12.53 16.78 -3.03
N ARG A 236 11.97 17.98 -2.99
CA ARG A 236 10.78 18.33 -3.80
C ARG A 236 11.07 18.25 -5.31
N LYS A 237 12.29 18.62 -5.74
CA LYS A 237 12.71 18.44 -7.13
C LYS A 237 12.71 16.96 -7.53
N TRP A 238 13.28 16.11 -6.68
CA TRP A 238 13.29 14.67 -6.91
C TRP A 238 11.87 14.09 -6.90
N ALA A 239 11.04 14.44 -5.90
CA ALA A 239 9.67 13.95 -5.78
C ALA A 239 8.77 14.37 -6.96
N ALA A 240 8.97 15.59 -7.50
CA ALA A 240 8.28 16.02 -8.70
C ALA A 240 8.63 15.14 -9.91
N ALA A 241 9.91 14.81 -10.11
CA ALA A 241 10.36 13.91 -11.17
C ALA A 241 9.79 12.48 -10.99
N HIS A 242 9.70 12.00 -9.75
CA HIS A 242 9.08 10.71 -9.45
C HIS A 242 7.58 10.71 -9.80
N VAL A 243 6.84 11.77 -9.46
CA VAL A 243 5.42 11.91 -9.83
C VAL A 243 5.23 11.92 -11.36
N GLU A 244 6.11 12.59 -12.10
CA GLU A 244 6.07 12.55 -13.57
C GLU A 244 6.32 11.14 -14.11
N LEU A 245 7.24 10.39 -13.51
CA LEU A 245 7.50 8.99 -13.87
C LEU A 245 6.27 8.10 -13.60
N VAL A 246 5.62 8.26 -12.44
CA VAL A 246 4.37 7.56 -12.12
C VAL A 246 3.28 7.92 -13.14
N ASN A 247 3.13 9.19 -13.46
CA ASN A 247 2.16 9.66 -14.45
C ASN A 247 2.44 9.14 -15.87
N HIS A 248 3.71 8.97 -16.21
CA HIS A 248 4.12 8.35 -17.46
C HIS A 248 3.69 6.86 -17.51
N ALA A 249 3.88 6.10 -16.43
CA ALA A 249 3.39 4.73 -16.33
C ALA A 249 1.85 4.64 -16.43
N LEU A 250 1.13 5.70 -16.04
CA LEU A 250 -0.33 5.79 -16.11
C LEU A 250 -0.88 6.32 -17.44
N GLU A 251 -0.03 6.54 -18.46
CA GLU A 251 -0.52 7.01 -19.76
C GLU A 251 -1.50 6.03 -20.40
N GLY A 252 -2.65 6.56 -20.85
CA GLY A 252 -3.74 5.77 -21.42
C GLY A 252 -4.61 5.05 -20.40
N ILE A 253 -4.35 5.19 -19.09
CA ILE A 253 -5.17 4.62 -18.03
C ILE A 253 -6.15 5.68 -17.52
N PRO A 254 -7.47 5.38 -17.46
CA PRO A 254 -8.47 6.31 -16.97
C PRO A 254 -8.22 6.69 -15.50
N GLN A 255 -8.07 7.98 -15.23
CA GLN A 255 -7.76 8.49 -13.90
C GLN A 255 -8.82 8.11 -12.85
N ASP A 256 -10.09 8.00 -13.24
CA ASP A 256 -11.20 7.61 -12.37
C ASP A 256 -11.19 6.13 -11.97
N LYS A 257 -10.25 5.35 -12.49
CA LYS A 257 -10.00 3.94 -12.14
C LYS A 257 -8.75 3.74 -11.31
N VAL A 258 -8.02 4.81 -10.97
CA VAL A 258 -6.77 4.74 -10.22
C VAL A 258 -6.95 5.35 -8.83
N ARG A 259 -6.57 4.59 -7.79
CA ARG A 259 -6.34 5.06 -6.43
C ARG A 259 -4.84 4.99 -6.13
N TYR A 260 -4.34 5.96 -5.39
CA TYR A 260 -2.94 6.10 -5.05
C TYR A 260 -2.78 6.05 -3.54
N HIS A 261 -1.93 5.17 -3.04
CA HIS A 261 -1.62 5.04 -1.62
C HIS A 261 -0.21 5.56 -1.36
N LEU A 262 -0.11 6.66 -0.62
CA LEU A 262 1.14 7.15 -0.05
C LEU A 262 1.42 6.38 1.24
N CYS A 263 2.50 5.61 1.26
CA CYS A 263 2.83 4.69 2.35
C CYS A 263 4.06 5.18 3.11
N TRP A 264 3.91 5.42 4.41
CA TRP A 264 5.05 5.79 5.28
C TRP A 264 5.88 4.60 5.75
N GLY A 265 5.67 3.43 5.16
CA GLY A 265 6.34 2.20 5.56
C GLY A 265 5.68 1.58 6.78
N SER A 266 5.97 0.30 6.98
CA SER A 266 5.26 -0.47 8.01
C SER A 266 6.20 -1.10 9.01
N TRP A 267 7.46 -0.65 9.07
CA TRP A 267 8.38 -1.11 10.11
C TRP A 267 7.95 -0.58 11.50
N LYS A 268 8.32 -1.31 12.52
CA LYS A 268 8.10 -0.91 13.92
C LYS A 268 9.25 -0.01 14.37
N GLY A 269 9.25 1.22 13.92
CA GLY A 269 10.27 2.19 14.32
C GLY A 269 9.64 3.40 15.00
N PRO A 270 10.46 4.32 15.48
CA PRO A 270 10.00 5.58 16.08
C PRO A 270 9.24 6.49 15.11
N HIS A 271 9.56 6.45 13.81
CA HIS A 271 8.93 7.29 12.78
C HIS A 271 9.00 8.80 13.10
N SER A 272 10.02 9.23 13.85
CA SER A 272 10.13 10.60 14.35
C SER A 272 10.57 11.62 13.29
N SER A 273 11.06 11.13 12.15
CA SER A 273 11.53 11.93 11.04
C SER A 273 10.80 11.64 9.73
N ASP A 274 9.60 11.10 9.81
CA ASP A 274 8.74 10.88 8.66
C ASP A 274 8.48 12.18 7.89
N LEU A 275 8.32 12.07 6.57
CA LEU A 275 7.94 13.18 5.71
C LEU A 275 6.55 13.69 6.11
N PRO A 276 6.39 14.98 6.51
CA PRO A 276 5.06 15.53 6.77
C PRO A 276 4.19 15.54 5.51
N LEU A 277 2.91 15.17 5.63
CA LEU A 277 1.97 15.21 4.51
C LEU A 277 1.88 16.61 3.88
N GLY A 278 1.95 17.66 4.71
CA GLY A 278 1.91 19.05 4.24
C GLY A 278 3.02 19.41 3.25
N ASP A 279 4.17 18.74 3.34
CA ASP A 279 5.32 18.99 2.48
C ASP A 279 5.25 18.29 1.12
N VAL A 280 4.28 17.39 0.93
CA VAL A 280 4.19 16.55 -0.28
C VAL A 280 2.79 16.44 -0.89
N VAL A 281 1.75 16.89 -0.20
CA VAL A 281 0.34 16.73 -0.63
C VAL A 281 0.08 17.35 -2.01
N ASP A 282 0.67 18.50 -2.30
CA ASP A 282 0.53 19.18 -3.60
C ASP A 282 1.15 18.38 -4.76
N LEU A 283 2.24 17.66 -4.50
CA LEU A 283 2.86 16.75 -5.48
C LEU A 283 2.06 15.47 -5.60
N MET A 284 1.63 14.89 -4.48
CA MET A 284 0.76 13.70 -4.45
C MET A 284 -0.51 13.93 -5.28
N LEU A 285 -1.16 15.09 -5.15
CA LEU A 285 -2.38 15.42 -5.88
C LEU A 285 -2.18 15.60 -7.40
N LYS A 286 -0.93 15.71 -7.89
CA LYS A 286 -0.60 15.71 -9.32
C LYS A 286 -0.55 14.32 -9.94
N VAL A 287 -0.50 13.26 -9.13
CA VAL A 287 -0.64 11.89 -9.65
C VAL A 287 -1.99 11.75 -10.34
N LYS A 288 -2.01 11.12 -11.51
CA LYS A 288 -3.21 10.84 -12.31
C LYS A 288 -4.07 9.76 -11.66
N ALA A 289 -4.54 10.05 -10.45
CA ALA A 289 -5.44 9.23 -9.65
C ALA A 289 -6.64 10.07 -9.20
N SER A 290 -7.77 9.42 -8.90
CA SER A 290 -8.98 10.08 -8.41
C SER A 290 -9.22 9.83 -6.91
N GLN A 291 -8.54 8.87 -6.30
CA GLN A 291 -8.64 8.59 -4.87
C GLN A 291 -7.24 8.49 -4.26
N PHE A 292 -7.04 9.10 -3.09
CA PHE A 292 -5.74 9.20 -2.42
C PHE A 292 -5.81 8.63 -1.01
N SER A 293 -5.07 7.55 -0.76
CA SER A 293 -4.99 6.90 0.53
C SER A 293 -3.77 7.37 1.30
N VAL A 294 -3.98 7.76 2.57
CA VAL A 294 -2.95 8.26 3.47
C VAL A 294 -3.13 7.68 4.87
N GLU A 295 -2.05 7.56 5.64
CA GLU A 295 -2.12 7.19 7.04
C GLU A 295 -2.77 8.34 7.86
N ALA A 296 -3.66 8.00 8.79
CA ALA A 296 -4.41 8.99 9.57
C ALA A 296 -4.86 8.49 10.95
N ALA A 297 -4.45 7.29 11.36
CA ALA A 297 -4.77 6.72 12.67
C ALA A 297 -3.54 6.46 13.53
N ASN A 298 -2.34 6.33 12.94
CA ASN A 298 -1.15 6.19 13.75
C ASN A 298 -0.79 7.54 14.40
N PRO A 299 -0.17 7.54 15.61
CA PRO A 299 0.09 8.76 16.37
C PRO A 299 0.94 9.80 15.63
N GLN A 300 1.79 9.37 14.70
CA GLN A 300 2.67 10.27 13.94
C GLN A 300 1.90 11.12 12.94
N HIS A 301 0.85 10.56 12.31
CA HIS A 301 0.12 11.19 11.22
C HIS A 301 -1.34 11.56 11.55
N GLU A 302 -1.86 11.17 12.74
CA GLU A 302 -3.26 11.44 13.13
C GLU A 302 -3.62 12.92 13.08
N HIS A 303 -2.67 13.82 13.33
CA HIS A 303 -2.89 15.26 13.30
C HIS A 303 -3.00 15.88 11.90
N GLU A 304 -2.60 15.15 10.86
CA GLU A 304 -2.42 15.67 9.49
C GLU A 304 -3.73 15.82 8.70
N TRP A 305 -4.87 15.42 9.28
CA TRP A 305 -6.17 15.80 8.72
C TRP A 305 -6.31 17.32 8.53
N LYS A 306 -5.56 18.13 9.30
CA LYS A 306 -5.53 19.58 9.21
C LYS A 306 -4.98 20.07 7.87
N VAL A 307 -4.06 19.33 7.26
CA VAL A 307 -3.48 19.64 5.94
C VAL A 307 -4.57 19.78 4.89
N TRP A 308 -5.61 18.97 4.98
CA TRP A 308 -6.72 18.97 4.01
C TRP A 308 -7.64 20.19 4.10
N LYS A 309 -7.55 21.00 5.17
CA LYS A 309 -8.26 22.29 5.25
C LYS A 309 -7.65 23.33 4.29
N ASP A 310 -6.33 23.24 4.08
CA ASP A 310 -5.57 24.18 3.25
C ASP A 310 -5.30 23.60 1.85
N ALA A 311 -5.06 22.30 1.76
CA ALA A 311 -4.89 21.59 0.51
C ALA A 311 -6.26 21.46 -0.20
N LYS A 312 -6.45 22.24 -1.25
CA LYS A 312 -7.67 22.16 -2.07
C LYS A 312 -7.72 20.82 -2.80
N LEU A 313 -8.55 19.92 -2.32
CA LEU A 313 -8.82 18.68 -3.02
C LEU A 313 -9.48 19.01 -4.38
N PRO A 314 -8.91 18.62 -5.52
CA PRO A 314 -9.49 18.90 -6.82
C PRO A 314 -10.86 18.23 -6.99
N ASP A 315 -11.75 18.86 -7.78
CA ASP A 315 -13.08 18.33 -8.06
C ASP A 315 -13.03 16.89 -8.59
N GLY A 316 -13.95 16.08 -8.14
CA GLY A 316 -14.04 14.67 -8.53
C GLY A 316 -13.05 13.74 -7.82
N LYS A 317 -12.11 14.25 -7.04
CA LYS A 317 -11.19 13.45 -6.24
C LYS A 317 -11.75 13.13 -4.85
N ALA A 318 -11.22 12.08 -4.22
CA ALA A 318 -11.59 11.67 -2.86
C ALA A 318 -10.33 11.30 -2.04
N VAL A 319 -10.45 11.39 -0.73
CA VAL A 319 -9.42 10.97 0.24
C VAL A 319 -9.86 9.66 0.88
N ILE A 320 -8.92 8.76 1.04
CA ILE A 320 -9.08 7.48 1.73
C ILE A 320 -8.21 7.51 2.99
N PRO A 321 -8.67 8.18 4.07
CA PRO A 321 -7.89 8.23 5.31
C PRO A 321 -7.87 6.86 5.97
N GLY A 322 -6.71 6.44 6.43
CA GLY A 322 -6.56 5.32 7.34
C GLY A 322 -7.04 5.72 8.73
N VAL A 323 -8.25 5.32 9.11
CA VAL A 323 -8.84 5.64 10.41
C VAL A 323 -8.67 4.51 11.42
N VAL A 324 -8.04 3.42 11.00
CA VAL A 324 -7.64 2.25 11.79
C VAL A 324 -6.17 1.95 11.53
N THR A 325 -5.36 1.85 12.60
CA THR A 325 -3.91 1.66 12.45
C THR A 325 -3.49 0.18 12.50
N HIS A 326 -2.44 -0.13 11.73
CA HIS A 326 -1.71 -1.40 11.79
C HIS A 326 -0.53 -1.40 12.79
N LYS A 327 -0.24 -0.25 13.41
CA LYS A 327 0.93 -0.10 14.31
C LYS A 327 0.72 -0.68 15.70
N THR A 328 -0.51 -1.02 16.09
CA THR A 328 -0.85 -1.55 17.42
C THR A 328 -1.88 -2.67 17.35
N ASN A 329 -1.82 -3.59 18.33
CA ASN A 329 -2.81 -4.65 18.50
C ASN A 329 -4.13 -4.16 19.14
N VAL A 330 -4.19 -2.92 19.61
CA VAL A 330 -5.43 -2.35 20.17
C VAL A 330 -6.45 -2.21 19.04
N VAL A 331 -7.65 -2.77 19.24
CA VAL A 331 -8.80 -2.56 18.34
C VAL A 331 -9.41 -1.21 18.68
N GLU A 332 -9.46 -0.32 17.72
CA GLU A 332 -9.99 1.03 17.90
C GLU A 332 -11.49 0.98 18.25
N HIS A 333 -11.92 1.83 19.18
CA HIS A 333 -13.33 1.98 19.48
C HIS A 333 -14.06 2.65 18.31
N PRO A 334 -15.27 2.18 17.91
CA PRO A 334 -16.00 2.75 16.78
C PRO A 334 -16.25 4.27 16.89
N GLU A 335 -16.42 4.82 18.11
CA GLU A 335 -16.55 6.28 18.31
C GLU A 335 -15.28 7.03 17.89
N THR A 336 -14.08 6.51 18.23
CA THR A 336 -12.81 7.10 17.82
C THR A 336 -12.66 7.10 16.31
N ILE A 337 -13.05 5.99 15.67
CA ILE A 337 -13.06 5.87 14.21
C ILE A 337 -14.03 6.88 13.59
N ALA A 338 -15.24 7.00 14.12
CA ALA A 338 -16.23 7.96 13.65
C ALA A 338 -15.72 9.42 13.77
N ASP A 339 -15.07 9.78 14.89
CA ASP A 339 -14.52 11.11 15.08
C ASP A 339 -13.38 11.43 14.08
N ARG A 340 -12.53 10.44 13.75
CA ARG A 340 -11.52 10.58 12.69
C ARG A 340 -12.18 10.83 11.33
N ILE A 341 -13.19 10.05 10.96
CA ILE A 341 -13.95 10.23 9.71
C ILE A 341 -14.59 11.62 9.63
N LEU A 342 -15.21 12.08 10.71
CA LEU A 342 -15.88 13.38 10.76
C LEU A 342 -14.92 14.56 10.52
N ARG A 343 -13.68 14.49 11.07
CA ARG A 343 -12.64 15.50 10.81
C ARG A 343 -12.28 15.59 9.32
N TYR A 344 -12.16 14.47 8.64
CA TYR A 344 -11.92 14.45 7.20
C TYR A 344 -13.15 14.92 6.41
N ALA A 345 -14.37 14.51 6.80
CA ALA A 345 -15.60 14.95 6.17
C ALA A 345 -15.80 16.47 6.29
N GLU A 346 -15.41 17.08 7.41
CA GLU A 346 -15.39 18.53 7.59
C GLU A 346 -14.38 19.21 6.65
N ALA A 347 -13.19 18.60 6.46
CA ALA A 347 -12.12 19.20 5.67
C ALA A 347 -12.34 19.12 4.16
N VAL A 348 -12.84 17.98 3.64
CA VAL A 348 -12.91 17.72 2.20
C VAL A 348 -14.34 17.47 1.67
N GLY A 349 -15.35 17.50 2.54
CA GLY A 349 -16.72 17.11 2.19
C GLY A 349 -16.96 15.61 2.38
N ARG A 350 -18.11 15.24 2.95
CA ARG A 350 -18.45 13.86 3.36
C ARG A 350 -18.47 12.87 2.19
N GLU A 351 -18.86 13.33 1.00
CA GLU A 351 -18.93 12.51 -0.22
C GLU A 351 -17.52 12.17 -0.76
N ASN A 352 -16.50 12.87 -0.27
CA ASN A 352 -15.11 12.73 -0.69
C ASN A 352 -14.25 11.90 0.30
N VAL A 353 -14.88 11.24 1.28
CA VAL A 353 -14.18 10.42 2.28
C VAL A 353 -14.59 8.96 2.14
N ILE A 354 -13.61 8.07 2.07
CA ILE A 354 -13.77 6.61 2.15
C ILE A 354 -12.91 6.13 3.32
N ALA A 355 -13.52 5.50 4.32
CA ALA A 355 -12.80 5.08 5.52
C ALA A 355 -11.95 3.83 5.25
N SER A 356 -10.69 3.82 5.71
CA SER A 356 -9.71 2.76 5.43
C SER A 356 -8.83 2.41 6.64
N THR A 357 -7.92 1.48 6.43
CA THR A 357 -6.77 1.23 7.30
C THR A 357 -5.58 2.09 6.88
N ASP A 358 -4.67 2.39 7.82
CA ASP A 358 -3.44 3.15 7.52
C ASP A 358 -2.57 2.47 6.46
N CYS A 359 -2.39 1.16 6.59
CA CYS A 359 -1.64 0.33 5.66
C CYS A 359 -2.20 -1.09 5.66
N GLY A 360 -1.59 -2.01 4.91
CA GLY A 360 -1.95 -3.43 4.90
C GLY A 360 -1.75 -4.08 6.27
N MET A 361 -2.56 -5.06 6.59
CA MET A 361 -2.55 -5.78 7.89
C MET A 361 -1.89 -7.15 7.82
N GLY A 362 -1.66 -7.67 6.61
CA GLY A 362 -1.09 -9.01 6.42
C GLY A 362 0.30 -9.15 7.03
N GLY A 363 0.48 -10.14 7.89
CA GLY A 363 1.73 -10.42 8.59
C GLY A 363 2.18 -9.40 9.64
N ARG A 364 1.44 -8.32 9.85
CA ARG A 364 1.78 -7.23 10.79
C ARG A 364 0.99 -7.28 12.07
N ILE A 365 -0.22 -7.80 11.99
CA ILE A 365 -1.18 -7.94 13.08
C ILE A 365 -1.67 -9.38 13.08
N HIS A 366 -1.93 -9.92 14.27
CA HIS A 366 -2.52 -11.25 14.40
C HIS A 366 -3.86 -11.33 13.62
N PRO A 367 -4.14 -12.41 12.89
CA PRO A 367 -5.31 -12.49 12.02
C PRO A 367 -6.64 -12.14 12.72
N SER A 368 -6.87 -12.66 13.94
CA SER A 368 -8.10 -12.37 14.68
C SER A 368 -8.26 -10.88 15.03
N ILE A 369 -7.15 -10.19 15.29
CA ILE A 369 -7.14 -8.75 15.58
C ILE A 369 -7.38 -7.96 14.29
N ALA A 370 -6.76 -8.34 13.18
CA ALA A 370 -6.99 -7.68 11.89
C ALA A 370 -8.49 -7.69 11.51
N TRP A 371 -9.15 -8.84 11.64
CA TRP A 371 -10.58 -8.95 11.38
C TRP A 371 -11.45 -8.18 12.37
N ALA A 372 -11.06 -8.12 13.65
CA ALA A 372 -11.74 -7.28 14.65
C ALA A 372 -11.63 -5.79 14.32
N LYS A 373 -10.45 -5.34 13.85
CA LYS A 373 -10.22 -3.96 13.42
C LYS A 373 -11.07 -3.59 12.19
N LEU A 374 -11.21 -4.50 11.21
CA LEU A 374 -12.05 -4.24 10.03
C LEU A 374 -13.55 -4.17 10.40
N ARG A 375 -14.03 -4.97 11.35
CA ARG A 375 -15.40 -4.82 11.88
C ARG A 375 -15.57 -3.48 12.60
N ALA A 376 -14.63 -3.11 13.46
CA ALA A 376 -14.66 -1.80 14.14
C ALA A 376 -14.65 -0.63 13.14
N LEU A 377 -13.89 -0.77 12.02
CA LEU A 377 -13.91 0.20 10.91
C LEU A 377 -15.32 0.36 10.33
N ALA A 378 -16.01 -0.74 10.06
CA ALA A 378 -17.38 -0.73 9.53
C ALA A 378 -18.36 -0.10 10.52
N ASP A 379 -18.27 -0.45 11.82
CA ASP A 379 -19.10 0.12 12.88
C ASP A 379 -18.87 1.63 13.01
N GLY A 380 -17.62 2.07 13.01
CA GLY A 380 -17.26 3.50 13.06
C GLY A 380 -17.74 4.28 11.84
N ALA A 381 -17.65 3.70 10.64
CA ALA A 381 -18.18 4.29 9.41
C ALA A 381 -19.71 4.40 9.44
N ALA A 382 -20.40 3.43 10.01
CA ALA A 382 -21.85 3.48 10.21
C ALA A 382 -22.24 4.61 11.19
N LEU A 383 -21.53 4.77 12.30
CA LEU A 383 -21.74 5.87 13.24
C LEU A 383 -21.51 7.24 12.59
N ALA A 384 -20.41 7.40 11.86
CA ALA A 384 -20.13 8.63 11.12
C ALA A 384 -21.20 8.92 10.06
N SER A 385 -21.66 7.91 9.34
CA SER A 385 -22.73 8.04 8.33
C SER A 385 -24.02 8.54 8.96
N ASN A 386 -24.42 8.00 10.11
CA ASN A 386 -25.61 8.44 10.82
C ASN A 386 -25.51 9.92 11.22
N ARG A 387 -24.34 10.38 11.67
CA ARG A 387 -24.08 11.78 12.05
C ARG A 387 -24.10 12.70 10.81
N LEU A 388 -23.53 12.27 9.71
CA LEU A 388 -23.37 13.08 8.49
C LEU A 388 -24.64 13.19 7.65
N TRP A 389 -25.49 12.14 7.63
CA TRP A 389 -26.72 12.11 6.82
C TRP A 389 -28.00 12.12 7.64
N GLY A 390 -27.93 12.31 8.96
CA GLY A 390 -29.09 12.46 9.85
C GLY A 390 -29.94 11.19 10.02
N ARG A 391 -29.38 10.00 9.72
CA ARG A 391 -30.08 8.74 9.96
C ARG A 391 -30.06 8.45 11.46
N LYS A 392 -31.22 8.52 12.12
CA LYS A 392 -31.36 8.06 13.51
C LYS A 392 -31.06 6.56 13.55
N THR A 393 -30.04 6.15 14.31
CA THR A 393 -29.86 4.75 14.66
C THR A 393 -31.07 4.31 15.50
N HIS A 394 -31.84 3.36 15.06
CA HIS A 394 -32.67 2.59 15.99
C HIS A 394 -31.70 1.77 16.83
N SER A 395 -31.43 2.22 18.07
CA SER A 395 -30.80 1.40 19.09
C SER A 395 -31.71 0.18 19.31
N ALA A 396 -31.23 -1.00 18.91
CA ALA A 396 -31.80 -2.26 19.34
C ALA A 396 -31.28 -2.64 20.72
#